data_88fcb4b7b511933aadcf83c578b9efcb
#
_entry.id   88fcb4b7b511933aadcf83c578b9efcb
#
_cell.length_a   1.000
_cell.length_b   1.000
_cell.length_c   1.000
_cell.angle_alpha   90.00
_cell.angle_beta   90.00
_cell.angle_gamma   90.00
#
_symmetry.space_group_name_H-M   'P 1'
#
loop_
_entity.id
_entity.type
_entity.pdbx_description
1 polymer ?
#
loop_
_entity_poly.entity_id
_entity_poly.type
_entity_poly.pdbx_seq_one_letter_code
_entity_poly.pdbx_strand_id
1 'polypeptide(L)'
;MPDVRPDGQQRVTLQDVADRAGVSLTTASRVVNAGAVSGRSRKVGKALADRVNKAVAELGYTANLQARAVATGQSTMVGVALRDISDPYFSEIAAGLIEVADTELTSGGRLLLCMTSTAANEDAEREYVALMRAQRARAVVLVGSRSDNTAARQALRAELEAFTRSGGRAACIGQDLLGVDTVLPDNRAGAQALARALAALGHRRFAVLAGPRSLLTVQDRADGFMAGLSAWSVPLEAARVVHGELSRDGGYAAMSEILAAGEPLPDCVFAVSDIMAVGALARLRAAGIDVPGDIALAGFDDIPTLRDVYPPLTTVRLPLKRLGQIAARLVLSHDAPARPRVVPVPGEVVLRDSTRPHPPR
;
A
#
# COMPACT_ATOMS: atom_id res chain seq x y z
N MET A 1 -6.41 -32.35 -21.98
CA MET A 1 -5.06 -32.93 -22.14
C MET A 1 -4.44 -33.04 -20.74
N PRO A 2 -3.80 -34.15 -20.35
CA PRO A 2 -3.12 -34.24 -19.08
C PRO A 2 -1.95 -33.25 -19.02
N ASP A 3 -1.83 -32.54 -17.91
CA ASP A 3 -0.82 -31.52 -17.64
C ASP A 3 0.54 -32.25 -17.39
N VAL A 4 1.41 -32.27 -18.39
CA VAL A 4 2.70 -32.99 -18.37
C VAL A 4 3.82 -31.99 -18.06
N ARG A 5 4.69 -32.29 -17.08
CA ARG A 5 5.90 -31.48 -16.81
C ARG A 5 6.88 -31.55 -17.98
N PRO A 6 7.81 -30.57 -18.13
CA PRO A 6 8.85 -30.59 -19.17
C PRO A 6 9.77 -31.82 -19.12
N ASP A 7 9.83 -32.52 -17.99
CA ASP A 7 10.59 -33.76 -17.76
C ASP A 7 9.79 -35.05 -18.04
N GLY A 8 8.59 -34.95 -18.59
CA GLY A 8 7.75 -36.11 -18.95
C GLY A 8 7.08 -36.80 -17.75
N GLN A 9 7.23 -36.32 -16.53
CA GLN A 9 6.56 -36.90 -15.36
C GLN A 9 5.14 -36.38 -15.23
N GLN A 10 4.17 -37.27 -15.18
CA GLN A 10 2.77 -36.96 -14.91
C GLN A 10 2.62 -36.37 -13.52
N ARG A 11 1.88 -35.27 -13.42
CA ARG A 11 1.61 -34.60 -12.13
C ARG A 11 0.75 -35.52 -11.27
N VAL A 12 1.24 -35.86 -10.07
CA VAL A 12 0.49 -36.68 -9.11
C VAL A 12 -0.84 -36.01 -8.78
N THR A 13 -1.93 -36.75 -8.92
CA THR A 13 -3.30 -36.30 -8.72
C THR A 13 -3.84 -36.75 -7.37
N LEU A 14 -4.94 -36.16 -6.91
CA LEU A 14 -5.64 -36.61 -5.71
C LEU A 14 -6.22 -38.02 -5.90
N GLN A 15 -6.50 -38.45 -7.14
CA GLN A 15 -6.92 -39.81 -7.45
C GLN A 15 -5.80 -40.81 -7.17
N ASP A 16 -4.56 -40.49 -7.58
CA ASP A 16 -3.40 -41.35 -7.29
C ASP A 16 -3.19 -41.54 -5.79
N VAL A 17 -3.41 -40.46 -5.00
CA VAL A 17 -3.38 -40.54 -3.54
C VAL A 17 -4.50 -41.42 -3.00
N ALA A 18 -5.72 -41.31 -3.51
CA ALA A 18 -6.85 -42.13 -3.09
C ALA A 18 -6.61 -43.62 -3.39
N ASP A 19 -6.12 -43.93 -4.60
CA ASP A 19 -5.80 -45.28 -5.03
C ASP A 19 -4.67 -45.89 -4.20
N ARG A 20 -3.59 -45.12 -3.97
CA ARG A 20 -2.44 -45.52 -3.16
C ARG A 20 -2.82 -45.78 -1.69
N ALA A 21 -3.72 -44.96 -1.13
CA ALA A 21 -4.21 -45.10 0.24
C ALA A 21 -5.32 -46.16 0.37
N GLY A 22 -5.89 -46.68 -0.72
CA GLY A 22 -7.01 -47.61 -0.75
C GLY A 22 -8.29 -47.01 -0.11
N VAL A 23 -8.62 -45.77 -0.50
CA VAL A 23 -9.78 -45.01 -0.04
C VAL A 23 -10.51 -44.35 -1.22
N SER A 24 -11.76 -43.94 -0.98
CA SER A 24 -12.45 -43.16 -2.01
C SER A 24 -11.81 -41.77 -2.20
N LEU A 25 -11.91 -41.20 -3.41
CA LEU A 25 -11.47 -39.84 -3.71
C LEU A 25 -12.06 -38.82 -2.71
N THR A 26 -13.31 -38.99 -2.33
CA THR A 26 -13.98 -38.15 -1.32
C THR A 26 -13.31 -38.26 0.05
N THR A 27 -12.86 -39.45 0.44
CA THR A 27 -12.15 -39.65 1.70
C THR A 27 -10.76 -39.05 1.67
N ALA A 28 -10.01 -39.25 0.59
CA ALA A 28 -8.70 -38.62 0.36
C ALA A 28 -8.84 -37.08 0.40
N SER A 29 -9.81 -36.53 -0.32
CA SER A 29 -10.08 -35.08 -0.32
C SER A 29 -10.39 -34.54 1.07
N ARG A 30 -11.18 -35.25 1.88
CA ARG A 30 -11.50 -34.83 3.26
C ARG A 30 -10.26 -34.81 4.15
N VAL A 31 -9.39 -35.80 4.04
CA VAL A 31 -8.17 -35.86 4.86
C VAL A 31 -7.19 -34.78 4.46
N VAL A 32 -6.90 -34.64 3.16
CA VAL A 32 -5.97 -33.64 2.61
C VAL A 32 -6.45 -32.21 2.92
N ASN A 33 -7.76 -31.99 2.96
CA ASN A 33 -8.38 -30.69 3.25
C ASN A 33 -8.86 -30.53 4.71
N ALA A 34 -8.60 -31.48 5.62
CA ALA A 34 -9.13 -31.49 7.00
C ALA A 34 -8.71 -30.28 7.85
N GLY A 35 -7.62 -29.58 7.50
CA GLY A 35 -7.20 -28.34 8.16
C GLY A 35 -8.02 -27.09 7.79
N ALA A 36 -9.01 -27.18 6.86
CA ALA A 36 -9.70 -26.03 6.29
C ALA A 36 -11.22 -26.00 6.53
N VAL A 37 -11.80 -27.03 7.11
CA VAL A 37 -13.27 -27.10 7.31
C VAL A 37 -13.57 -27.18 8.79
N SER A 38 -13.75 -26.04 9.42
CA SER A 38 -14.39 -25.94 10.73
C SER A 38 -15.90 -26.10 10.56
N GLY A 39 -16.46 -27.15 11.16
CA GLY A 39 -17.90 -27.28 11.36
C GLY A 39 -18.62 -28.23 10.41
N ARG A 40 -19.02 -29.40 10.94
CA ARG A 40 -19.94 -30.43 10.40
C ARG A 40 -19.39 -31.47 9.43
N SER A 41 -18.08 -31.60 9.20
CA SER A 41 -17.56 -32.75 8.49
C SER A 41 -17.38 -33.94 9.48
N ARG A 42 -18.01 -35.09 9.17
CA ARG A 42 -17.81 -36.32 9.93
C ARG A 42 -16.31 -36.63 9.99
N LYS A 43 -15.71 -36.66 11.20
CA LYS A 43 -14.27 -36.91 11.38
C LYS A 43 -13.91 -38.22 10.70
N VAL A 44 -12.93 -38.18 9.79
CA VAL A 44 -12.34 -39.38 9.21
C VAL A 44 -11.60 -40.13 10.34
N GLY A 45 -11.79 -41.43 10.42
CA GLY A 45 -11.11 -42.24 11.47
C GLY A 45 -9.58 -42.09 11.35
N LYS A 46 -8.88 -42.07 12.50
CA LYS A 46 -7.42 -41.84 12.58
C LYS A 46 -6.64 -42.77 11.65
N ALA A 47 -6.96 -44.05 11.60
CA ALA A 47 -6.30 -45.04 10.74
C ALA A 47 -6.43 -44.74 9.24
N LEU A 48 -7.58 -44.19 8.79
CA LEU A 48 -7.77 -43.77 7.38
C LEU A 48 -7.01 -42.48 7.09
N ALA A 49 -6.96 -41.55 8.04
CA ALA A 49 -6.19 -40.32 7.91
C ALA A 49 -4.69 -40.60 7.82
N ASP A 50 -4.17 -41.50 8.65
CA ASP A 50 -2.75 -41.90 8.62
C ASP A 50 -2.37 -42.57 7.30
N ARG A 51 -3.23 -43.42 6.72
CA ARG A 51 -3.01 -44.03 5.39
C ARG A 51 -2.95 -42.98 4.27
N VAL A 52 -3.84 -42.02 4.27
CA VAL A 52 -3.86 -40.95 3.27
C VAL A 52 -2.63 -40.05 3.41
N ASN A 53 -2.27 -39.66 4.63
CA ASN A 53 -1.08 -38.82 4.88
C ASN A 53 0.21 -39.53 4.46
N LYS A 54 0.31 -40.85 4.67
CA LYS A 54 1.42 -41.69 4.20
C LYS A 54 1.48 -41.67 2.68
N ALA A 55 0.35 -41.90 1.99
CA ALA A 55 0.29 -41.86 0.53
C ALA A 55 0.65 -40.48 -0.05
N VAL A 56 0.21 -39.38 0.59
CA VAL A 56 0.60 -38.00 0.24
C VAL A 56 2.12 -37.81 0.30
N ALA A 57 2.75 -38.29 1.39
CA ALA A 57 4.20 -38.17 1.58
C ALA A 57 4.98 -39.05 0.56
N GLU A 58 4.54 -40.31 0.33
CA GLU A 58 5.18 -41.22 -0.61
C GLU A 58 5.13 -40.75 -2.05
N LEU A 59 3.99 -40.17 -2.46
CA LEU A 59 3.79 -39.67 -3.84
C LEU A 59 4.28 -38.24 -4.06
N GLY A 60 4.66 -37.51 -3.00
CA GLY A 60 4.99 -36.11 -3.08
C GLY A 60 3.82 -35.24 -3.54
N TYR A 61 2.59 -35.65 -3.22
CA TYR A 61 1.39 -34.92 -3.64
C TYR A 61 1.31 -33.59 -2.95
N THR A 62 1.12 -32.53 -3.75
CA THR A 62 0.86 -31.18 -3.25
C THR A 62 -0.57 -30.79 -3.61
N ALA A 63 -1.37 -30.42 -2.62
CA ALA A 63 -2.76 -30.00 -2.84
C ALA A 63 -2.82 -28.79 -3.78
N ASN A 64 -3.64 -28.88 -4.82
CA ASN A 64 -3.91 -27.76 -5.70
C ASN A 64 -4.82 -26.75 -5.00
N LEU A 65 -4.27 -25.62 -4.57
CA LEU A 65 -5.00 -24.56 -3.85
C LEU A 65 -6.17 -23.99 -4.68
N GLN A 66 -6.02 -23.93 -6.01
CA GLN A 66 -7.09 -23.47 -6.90
C GLN A 66 -8.25 -24.49 -6.97
N ALA A 67 -7.92 -25.78 -7.13
CA ALA A 67 -8.94 -26.84 -7.09
C ALA A 67 -9.65 -26.86 -5.73
N ARG A 68 -8.92 -26.62 -4.65
CA ARG A 68 -9.49 -26.50 -3.29
C ARG A 68 -10.40 -25.26 -3.18
N ALA A 69 -9.99 -24.10 -3.68
CA ALA A 69 -10.80 -22.88 -3.69
C ALA A 69 -12.13 -23.08 -4.44
N VAL A 70 -12.09 -23.82 -5.56
CA VAL A 70 -13.30 -24.20 -6.31
C VAL A 70 -14.20 -25.15 -5.50
N ALA A 71 -13.62 -26.17 -4.86
CA ALA A 71 -14.37 -27.17 -4.09
C ALA A 71 -14.98 -26.63 -2.77
N THR A 72 -14.32 -25.66 -2.14
CA THR A 72 -14.75 -25.06 -0.86
C THR A 72 -15.47 -23.73 -1.01
N GLY A 73 -15.43 -23.11 -2.19
CA GLY A 73 -15.90 -21.76 -2.43
C GLY A 73 -15.06 -20.69 -1.72
N GLN A 74 -13.89 -21.04 -1.13
CA GLN A 74 -13.05 -20.14 -0.34
C GLN A 74 -11.62 -20.11 -0.89
N SER A 75 -11.25 -18.98 -1.48
CA SER A 75 -9.87 -18.71 -1.86
C SER A 75 -9.07 -18.18 -0.66
N THR A 76 -7.79 -18.54 -0.60
CA THR A 76 -6.84 -17.99 0.38
C THR A 76 -5.95 -16.90 -0.22
N MET A 77 -6.16 -16.54 -1.50
CA MET A 77 -5.37 -15.55 -2.20
C MET A 77 -5.88 -14.14 -1.93
N VAL A 78 -4.98 -13.23 -1.58
CA VAL A 78 -5.22 -11.80 -1.45
C VAL A 78 -4.23 -11.06 -2.36
N GLY A 79 -4.75 -10.28 -3.29
CA GLY A 79 -3.96 -9.43 -4.16
C GLY A 79 -3.65 -8.09 -3.47
N VAL A 80 -2.43 -7.60 -3.63
CA VAL A 80 -2.01 -6.28 -3.15
C VAL A 80 -1.27 -5.56 -4.27
N ALA A 81 -1.83 -4.46 -4.76
CA ALA A 81 -1.18 -3.59 -5.73
C ALA A 81 -0.64 -2.34 -5.01
N LEU A 82 0.65 -2.13 -5.11
CA LEU A 82 1.39 -0.99 -4.54
C LEU A 82 1.91 -0.13 -5.68
N ARG A 83 2.13 1.16 -5.44
CA ARG A 83 2.79 2.01 -6.45
C ARG A 83 4.25 1.60 -6.64
N ASP A 84 5.01 1.51 -5.54
CA ASP A 84 6.44 1.19 -5.57
C ASP A 84 6.85 0.51 -4.26
N ILE A 85 7.25 -0.76 -4.32
CA ILE A 85 7.68 -1.51 -3.13
C ILE A 85 9.03 -1.01 -2.57
N SER A 86 9.83 -0.30 -3.36
CA SER A 86 11.10 0.25 -2.92
C SER A 86 10.95 1.51 -2.05
N ASP A 87 9.79 2.18 -2.12
CA ASP A 87 9.48 3.29 -1.24
C ASP A 87 9.02 2.76 0.13
N PRO A 88 9.71 3.11 1.24
CA PRO A 88 9.37 2.69 2.59
C PRO A 88 7.93 2.97 3.02
N TYR A 89 7.27 3.96 2.43
CA TYR A 89 5.84 4.23 2.64
C TYR A 89 4.99 2.99 2.33
N PHE A 90 5.22 2.36 1.17
CA PHE A 90 4.43 1.22 0.73
C PHE A 90 4.83 -0.07 1.44
N SER A 91 6.12 -0.25 1.75
CA SER A 91 6.58 -1.43 2.47
C SER A 91 6.08 -1.47 3.92
N GLU A 92 5.95 -0.32 4.61
CA GLU A 92 5.35 -0.25 5.94
C GLU A 92 3.85 -0.59 5.92
N ILE A 93 3.11 -0.09 4.94
CA ILE A 93 1.70 -0.45 4.74
C ILE A 93 1.57 -1.95 4.48
N ALA A 94 2.42 -2.50 3.60
CA ALA A 94 2.44 -3.93 3.31
C ALA A 94 2.73 -4.77 4.57
N ALA A 95 3.65 -4.34 5.42
CA ALA A 95 3.93 -4.99 6.69
C ALA A 95 2.68 -5.05 7.60
N GLY A 96 1.88 -3.99 7.62
CA GLY A 96 0.60 -3.97 8.35
C GLY A 96 -0.44 -4.95 7.78
N LEU A 97 -0.52 -5.07 6.46
CA LEU A 97 -1.37 -6.05 5.77
C LEU A 97 -0.96 -7.48 6.13
N ILE A 98 0.35 -7.78 6.08
CA ILE A 98 0.92 -9.10 6.40
C ILE A 98 0.61 -9.49 7.84
N GLU A 99 0.78 -8.59 8.80
CA GLU A 99 0.55 -8.84 10.22
C GLU A 99 -0.90 -9.30 10.50
N VAL A 100 -1.88 -8.64 9.88
CA VAL A 100 -3.28 -9.05 10.02
C VAL A 100 -3.54 -10.36 9.28
N ALA A 101 -2.99 -10.55 8.08
CA ALA A 101 -3.10 -11.78 7.34
C ALA A 101 -2.55 -12.98 8.13
N ASP A 102 -1.45 -12.81 8.84
CA ASP A 102 -0.84 -13.86 9.68
C ASP A 102 -1.68 -14.16 10.94
N THR A 103 -2.35 -13.17 11.53
CA THR A 103 -3.20 -13.38 12.73
C THR A 103 -4.53 -14.05 12.41
N GLU A 104 -5.12 -13.77 11.25
CA GLU A 104 -6.36 -14.45 10.78
C GLU A 104 -6.14 -15.94 10.48
N LEU A 105 -4.90 -16.40 10.47
CA LEU A 105 -4.49 -17.80 10.22
C LEU A 105 -4.82 -18.80 11.31
N THR A 106 -5.19 -18.35 12.52
CA THR A 106 -5.52 -19.23 13.64
C THR A 106 -6.74 -20.12 13.37
N SER A 107 -7.48 -19.86 12.27
CA SER A 107 -8.70 -20.60 11.89
C SER A 107 -8.47 -21.70 10.82
N GLY A 108 -7.22 -22.05 10.46
CA GLY A 108 -6.95 -23.27 9.66
C GLY A 108 -6.49 -23.11 8.22
N GLY A 109 -5.99 -21.96 7.77
CA GLY A 109 -5.40 -21.83 6.43
C GLY A 109 -4.46 -20.63 6.29
N ARG A 110 -3.33 -20.77 5.57
CA ARG A 110 -2.43 -19.64 5.27
C ARG A 110 -3.02 -18.79 4.15
N LEU A 111 -3.06 -17.46 4.33
CA LEU A 111 -3.34 -16.56 3.22
C LEU A 111 -2.11 -16.46 2.30
N LEU A 112 -2.33 -16.40 1.01
CA LEU A 112 -1.30 -16.16 0.02
C LEU A 112 -1.41 -14.71 -0.44
N LEU A 113 -0.44 -13.88 -0.06
CA LEU A 113 -0.36 -12.51 -0.56
C LEU A 113 0.35 -12.48 -1.90
N CYS A 114 -0.36 -12.04 -2.93
CA CYS A 114 0.21 -11.76 -4.24
C CYS A 114 0.41 -10.26 -4.37
N MET A 115 1.67 -9.79 -4.46
CA MET A 115 1.99 -8.37 -4.51
C MET A 115 2.50 -7.99 -5.89
N THR A 116 2.15 -6.79 -6.33
CA THR A 116 2.67 -6.18 -7.57
C THR A 116 2.96 -4.70 -7.37
N SER A 117 3.87 -4.16 -8.18
CA SER A 117 4.12 -2.72 -8.29
C SER A 117 3.49 -2.20 -9.59
N THR A 118 2.72 -1.13 -9.49
CA THR A 118 1.92 -0.59 -10.60
C THR A 118 2.39 0.80 -11.07
N ALA A 119 3.40 1.39 -10.43
CA ALA A 119 3.92 2.73 -10.71
C ALA A 119 2.81 3.83 -10.76
N ALA A 120 1.73 3.67 -9.98
CA ALA A 120 0.52 4.49 -10.00
C ALA A 120 -0.21 4.53 -11.37
N ASN A 121 -0.12 3.46 -12.14
CA ASN A 121 -0.81 3.27 -13.40
C ASN A 121 -2.13 2.53 -13.16
N GLU A 122 -3.27 3.21 -13.32
CA GLU A 122 -4.60 2.64 -13.09
C GLU A 122 -4.97 1.55 -14.12
N ASP A 123 -4.40 1.55 -15.32
CA ASP A 123 -4.58 0.45 -16.28
C ASP A 123 -3.85 -0.80 -15.82
N ALA A 124 -2.63 -0.69 -15.29
CA ALA A 124 -1.91 -1.81 -14.69
C ALA A 124 -2.65 -2.35 -13.44
N GLU A 125 -3.22 -1.48 -12.63
CA GLU A 125 -4.07 -1.88 -11.49
C GLU A 125 -5.32 -2.63 -11.98
N ARG A 126 -5.99 -2.15 -13.02
CA ARG A 126 -7.16 -2.79 -13.62
C ARG A 126 -6.82 -4.19 -14.14
N GLU A 127 -5.72 -4.33 -14.88
CA GLU A 127 -5.25 -5.63 -15.36
C GLU A 127 -4.94 -6.59 -14.21
N TYR A 128 -4.33 -6.08 -13.16
CA TYR A 128 -4.05 -6.86 -11.96
C TYR A 128 -5.33 -7.33 -11.25
N VAL A 129 -6.34 -6.46 -11.11
CA VAL A 129 -7.64 -6.82 -10.53
C VAL A 129 -8.33 -7.89 -11.38
N ALA A 130 -8.28 -7.76 -12.73
CA ALA A 130 -8.82 -8.76 -13.65
C ALA A 130 -8.12 -10.13 -13.48
N LEU A 131 -6.79 -10.12 -13.32
CA LEU A 131 -6.02 -11.33 -13.02
C LEU A 131 -6.45 -11.95 -11.69
N MET A 132 -6.58 -11.15 -10.64
CA MET A 132 -7.03 -11.63 -9.33
C MET A 132 -8.45 -12.20 -9.39
N ARG A 133 -9.34 -11.59 -10.18
CA ARG A 133 -10.69 -12.11 -10.42
C ARG A 133 -10.65 -13.47 -11.15
N ALA A 134 -9.82 -13.58 -12.17
CA ALA A 134 -9.64 -14.86 -12.91
C ALA A 134 -9.10 -15.98 -11.99
N GLN A 135 -8.21 -15.62 -11.05
CA GLN A 135 -7.66 -16.53 -10.04
C GLN A 135 -8.63 -16.77 -8.86
N ARG A 136 -9.83 -16.19 -8.89
CA ARG A 136 -10.81 -16.25 -7.78
C ARG A 136 -10.21 -15.81 -6.45
N ALA A 137 -9.38 -14.78 -6.45
CA ALA A 137 -8.82 -14.25 -5.23
C ALA A 137 -9.93 -13.83 -4.25
N ARG A 138 -9.69 -14.06 -2.96
CA ARG A 138 -10.62 -13.68 -1.88
C ARG A 138 -10.77 -12.18 -1.76
N ALA A 139 -9.67 -11.47 -1.94
CA ALA A 139 -9.65 -10.01 -1.79
C ALA A 139 -8.57 -9.36 -2.66
N VAL A 140 -8.75 -8.04 -2.90
CA VAL A 140 -7.71 -7.16 -3.43
C VAL A 140 -7.61 -5.89 -2.59
N VAL A 141 -6.38 -5.39 -2.41
CA VAL A 141 -6.09 -4.10 -1.78
C VAL A 141 -5.25 -3.27 -2.74
N LEU A 142 -5.73 -2.08 -3.09
CA LEU A 142 -4.99 -1.12 -3.92
C LEU A 142 -4.42 -0.03 -3.02
N VAL A 143 -3.11 0.21 -3.10
CA VAL A 143 -2.41 1.16 -2.23
C VAL A 143 -1.72 2.23 -3.05
N GLY A 144 -2.17 3.47 -2.93
CA GLY A 144 -1.56 4.62 -3.57
C GLY A 144 -2.54 5.69 -4.01
N SER A 145 -1.97 6.78 -4.51
CA SER A 145 -2.73 7.91 -5.05
C SER A 145 -3.54 7.51 -6.28
N ARG A 146 -4.72 8.06 -6.40
CA ARG A 146 -5.46 8.06 -7.67
C ARG A 146 -4.93 9.18 -8.56
N SER A 147 -5.06 9.02 -9.87
CA SER A 147 -4.75 10.06 -10.83
C SER A 147 -5.98 10.94 -11.14
N ASP A 148 -5.77 12.05 -11.81
CA ASP A 148 -6.82 12.90 -12.35
C ASP A 148 -7.45 12.33 -13.64
N ASN A 149 -6.91 11.23 -14.19
CA ASN A 149 -7.46 10.54 -15.35
C ASN A 149 -8.80 9.85 -15.01
N THR A 150 -9.89 10.55 -15.24
CA THR A 150 -11.24 10.07 -14.93
C THR A 150 -11.61 8.81 -15.71
N ALA A 151 -11.17 8.67 -16.97
CA ALA A 151 -11.51 7.50 -17.80
C ALA A 151 -10.83 6.22 -17.28
N ALA A 152 -9.52 6.28 -16.98
CA ALA A 152 -8.80 5.15 -16.41
C ALA A 152 -9.37 4.75 -15.04
N ARG A 153 -9.69 5.73 -14.19
CA ARG A 153 -10.31 5.49 -12.88
C ARG A 153 -11.71 4.86 -12.99
N GLN A 154 -12.53 5.27 -13.97
CA GLN A 154 -13.83 4.65 -14.23
C GLN A 154 -13.68 3.20 -14.71
N ALA A 155 -12.71 2.91 -15.58
CA ALA A 155 -12.43 1.56 -16.03
C ALA A 155 -11.96 0.65 -14.90
N LEU A 156 -11.07 1.13 -14.01
CA LEU A 156 -10.65 0.42 -12.81
C LEU A 156 -11.82 0.17 -11.85
N ARG A 157 -12.68 1.18 -11.64
CA ARG A 157 -13.89 1.02 -10.82
C ARG A 157 -14.82 -0.07 -11.37
N ALA A 158 -15.05 -0.10 -12.68
CA ALA A 158 -15.89 -1.13 -13.30
C ALA A 158 -15.31 -2.54 -13.10
N GLU A 159 -13.98 -2.71 -13.17
CA GLU A 159 -13.34 -3.99 -12.91
C GLU A 159 -13.44 -4.40 -11.44
N LEU A 160 -13.29 -3.45 -10.48
CA LEU A 160 -13.50 -3.71 -9.07
C LEU A 160 -14.96 -4.11 -8.76
N GLU A 161 -15.94 -3.49 -9.43
CA GLU A 161 -17.35 -3.88 -9.34
C GLU A 161 -17.56 -5.30 -9.89
N ALA A 162 -16.89 -5.68 -10.98
CA ALA A 162 -16.93 -7.05 -11.50
C ALA A 162 -16.28 -8.06 -10.54
N PHE A 163 -15.15 -7.68 -9.93
CA PHE A 163 -14.47 -8.47 -8.92
C PHE A 163 -15.36 -8.72 -7.70
N THR A 164 -16.00 -7.67 -7.16
CA THR A 164 -16.88 -7.80 -5.98
C THR A 164 -18.16 -8.57 -6.29
N ARG A 165 -18.76 -8.41 -7.48
CA ARG A 165 -19.90 -9.23 -7.94
C ARG A 165 -19.55 -10.72 -8.07
N SER A 166 -18.26 -11.06 -8.31
CA SER A 166 -17.81 -12.46 -8.34
C SER A 166 -17.55 -13.05 -6.95
N GLY A 167 -17.83 -12.30 -5.88
CA GLY A 167 -17.69 -12.73 -4.48
C GLY A 167 -16.38 -12.30 -3.83
N GLY A 168 -15.51 -11.55 -4.52
CA GLY A 168 -14.30 -10.97 -3.95
C GLY A 168 -14.58 -9.75 -3.06
N ARG A 169 -13.61 -9.38 -2.23
CA ARG A 169 -13.64 -8.17 -1.41
C ARG A 169 -12.55 -7.20 -1.87
N ALA A 170 -12.86 -5.92 -1.94
CA ALA A 170 -11.90 -4.92 -2.39
C ALA A 170 -11.81 -3.75 -1.40
N ALA A 171 -10.58 -3.27 -1.19
CA ALA A 171 -10.34 -2.02 -0.46
C ALA A 171 -9.26 -1.20 -1.17
N CYS A 172 -9.26 0.10 -0.92
CA CYS A 172 -8.15 0.96 -1.29
C CYS A 172 -7.61 1.75 -0.09
N ILE A 173 -6.33 2.12 -0.15
CA ILE A 173 -5.70 3.10 0.72
C ILE A 173 -5.34 4.29 -0.16
N GLY A 174 -6.07 5.39 -0.02
CA GLY A 174 -5.95 6.58 -0.87
C GLY A 174 -7.28 7.34 -0.92
N GLN A 175 -7.63 7.92 -2.08
CA GLN A 175 -8.86 8.68 -2.27
C GLN A 175 -10.10 7.76 -2.41
N ASP A 176 -11.24 8.18 -1.83
CA ASP A 176 -12.53 7.49 -1.96
C ASP A 176 -13.19 7.79 -3.32
N LEU A 177 -12.69 7.14 -4.37
CA LEU A 177 -13.12 7.36 -5.76
C LEU A 177 -13.43 6.06 -6.51
N LEU A 178 -13.16 4.89 -5.90
CA LEU A 178 -13.29 3.60 -6.57
C LEU A 178 -14.58 2.84 -6.20
N GLY A 179 -15.35 3.34 -5.22
CA GLY A 179 -16.59 2.69 -4.79
C GLY A 179 -16.34 1.35 -4.04
N VAL A 180 -15.21 1.22 -3.37
CA VAL A 180 -14.82 0.10 -2.51
C VAL A 180 -14.50 0.60 -1.10
N ASP A 181 -14.35 -0.31 -0.14
CA ASP A 181 -13.91 0.06 1.20
C ASP A 181 -12.62 0.88 1.12
N THR A 182 -12.59 2.04 1.78
CA THR A 182 -11.49 2.99 1.63
C THR A 182 -10.89 3.37 2.99
N VAL A 183 -9.58 3.21 3.11
CA VAL A 183 -8.79 3.85 4.16
C VAL A 183 -8.28 5.17 3.60
N LEU A 184 -8.72 6.27 4.19
CA LEU A 184 -8.51 7.63 3.67
C LEU A 184 -7.50 8.39 4.54
N PRO A 185 -6.19 8.45 4.18
CA PRO A 185 -5.23 9.32 4.86
C PRO A 185 -5.61 10.78 4.66
N ASP A 186 -5.63 11.56 5.74
CA ASP A 186 -5.98 12.98 5.66
C ASP A 186 -4.79 13.83 5.20
N ASN A 187 -4.48 13.72 3.92
CA ASN A 187 -3.34 14.40 3.30
C ASN A 187 -3.47 15.93 3.36
N ARG A 188 -4.69 16.45 3.07
CA ARG A 188 -4.92 17.90 2.98
C ARG A 188 -4.83 18.56 4.36
N ALA A 189 -5.51 18.03 5.37
CA ALA A 189 -5.46 18.60 6.72
C ALA A 189 -4.09 18.44 7.37
N GLY A 190 -3.40 17.31 7.16
CA GLY A 190 -2.04 17.11 7.64
C GLY A 190 -1.06 18.14 7.08
N ALA A 191 -1.08 18.39 5.76
CA ALA A 191 -0.24 19.40 5.13
C ALA A 191 -0.60 20.83 5.55
N GLN A 192 -1.90 21.12 5.72
CA GLN A 192 -2.35 22.40 6.26
C GLN A 192 -1.84 22.64 7.69
N ALA A 193 -1.88 21.63 8.53
CA ALA A 193 -1.37 21.72 9.89
C ALA A 193 0.15 21.93 9.91
N LEU A 194 0.89 21.23 9.05
CA LEU A 194 2.34 21.42 8.91
C LEU A 194 2.69 22.85 8.48
N ALA A 195 2.01 23.39 7.47
CA ALA A 195 2.23 24.76 7.01
C ALA A 195 2.04 25.78 8.15
N ARG A 196 0.96 25.63 8.95
CA ARG A 196 0.70 26.47 10.10
C ARG A 196 1.80 26.36 11.15
N ALA A 197 2.27 25.15 11.44
CA ALA A 197 3.34 24.94 12.41
C ALA A 197 4.66 25.61 11.95
N LEU A 198 5.02 25.49 10.68
CA LEU A 198 6.22 26.11 10.11
C LEU A 198 6.11 27.65 10.09
N ALA A 199 4.94 28.21 9.75
CA ALA A 199 4.69 29.64 9.81
C ALA A 199 4.77 30.17 11.25
N ALA A 200 4.32 29.40 12.25
CA ALA A 200 4.41 29.72 13.66
C ALA A 200 5.88 29.72 14.17
N LEU A 201 6.76 28.92 13.57
CA LEU A 201 8.20 28.94 13.82
C LEU A 201 8.91 30.15 13.21
N GLY A 202 8.22 31.03 12.48
CA GLY A 202 8.77 32.27 11.92
C GLY A 202 9.16 32.19 10.46
N HIS A 203 9.06 31.03 9.80
CA HIS A 203 9.35 30.92 8.35
C HIS A 203 8.34 31.71 7.50
N ARG A 204 8.82 32.40 6.46
CA ARG A 204 7.99 33.27 5.62
C ARG A 204 8.15 33.05 4.12
N ARG A 205 9.31 32.56 3.67
CA ARG A 205 9.58 32.26 2.26
C ARG A 205 9.64 30.76 2.09
N PHE A 206 8.64 30.22 1.39
CA PHE A 206 8.49 28.79 1.21
C PHE A 206 8.74 28.37 -0.21
N ALA A 207 9.20 27.12 -0.39
CA ALA A 207 9.11 26.40 -1.64
C ALA A 207 8.49 25.02 -1.39
N VAL A 208 7.84 24.46 -2.42
CA VAL A 208 7.23 23.14 -2.38
C VAL A 208 7.85 22.27 -3.46
N LEU A 209 8.44 21.16 -3.06
CA LEU A 209 8.84 20.10 -3.97
C LEU A 209 7.65 19.16 -4.11
N ALA A 210 6.93 19.32 -5.21
CA ALA A 210 5.74 18.56 -5.53
C ALA A 210 6.07 17.41 -6.48
N GLY A 211 5.33 16.32 -6.35
CA GLY A 211 5.38 15.20 -7.28
C GLY A 211 4.61 15.50 -8.59
N PRO A 212 4.28 14.46 -9.37
CA PRO A 212 3.52 14.59 -10.61
C PRO A 212 2.16 15.28 -10.36
N ARG A 213 1.83 16.25 -11.21
CA ARG A 213 0.56 17.02 -11.10
C ARG A 213 -0.68 16.15 -11.19
N SER A 214 -0.59 15.04 -11.91
CA SER A 214 -1.71 14.12 -12.09
C SER A 214 -2.10 13.33 -10.83
N LEU A 215 -1.26 13.26 -9.79
CA LEU A 215 -1.53 12.49 -8.59
C LEU A 215 -2.32 13.30 -7.57
N LEU A 216 -3.51 12.83 -7.21
CA LEU A 216 -4.41 13.54 -6.28
C LEU A 216 -3.82 13.70 -4.87
N THR A 217 -3.02 12.75 -4.38
CA THR A 217 -2.30 12.89 -3.10
C THR A 217 -1.32 14.06 -3.14
N VAL A 218 -0.64 14.27 -4.26
CA VAL A 218 0.27 15.41 -4.46
C VAL A 218 -0.50 16.72 -4.42
N GLN A 219 -1.64 16.78 -5.13
CA GLN A 219 -2.53 17.94 -5.14
C GLN A 219 -3.05 18.24 -3.73
N ASP A 220 -3.59 17.22 -3.04
CA ASP A 220 -4.12 17.37 -1.68
C ASP A 220 -3.09 17.94 -0.71
N ARG A 221 -1.83 17.44 -0.76
CA ARG A 221 -0.74 17.89 0.11
C ARG A 221 -0.29 19.31 -0.24
N ALA A 222 -0.09 19.61 -1.53
CA ALA A 222 0.31 20.94 -1.98
C ALA A 222 -0.77 21.98 -1.68
N ASP A 223 -2.03 21.71 -2.03
CA ASP A 223 -3.16 22.59 -1.77
C ASP A 223 -3.41 22.80 -0.26
N GLY A 224 -3.30 21.72 0.52
CA GLY A 224 -3.41 21.80 1.98
C GLY A 224 -2.34 22.69 2.58
N PHE A 225 -1.09 22.54 2.12
CA PHE A 225 0.02 23.38 2.56
C PHE A 225 -0.19 24.86 2.20
N MET A 226 -0.55 25.16 0.96
CA MET A 226 -0.87 26.53 0.53
C MET A 226 -2.02 27.15 1.33
N ALA A 227 -3.08 26.37 1.60
CA ALA A 227 -4.21 26.83 2.43
C ALA A 227 -3.75 27.11 3.88
N GLY A 228 -2.82 26.34 4.42
CA GLY A 228 -2.22 26.58 5.73
C GLY A 228 -1.43 27.88 5.78
N LEU A 229 -0.62 28.17 4.77
CA LEU A 229 0.16 29.41 4.66
C LEU A 229 -0.74 30.64 4.53
N SER A 230 -1.79 30.55 3.70
CA SER A 230 -2.74 31.65 3.49
C SER A 230 -3.41 32.10 4.78
N ALA A 231 -3.69 31.18 5.71
CA ALA A 231 -4.25 31.49 7.02
C ALA A 231 -3.29 32.34 7.91
N TRP A 232 -2.01 32.39 7.57
CA TRP A 232 -0.97 33.21 8.22
C TRP A 232 -0.54 34.40 7.36
N SER A 233 -1.31 34.75 6.31
CA SER A 233 -0.97 35.83 5.37
C SER A 233 0.43 35.66 4.74
N VAL A 234 0.86 34.42 4.54
CA VAL A 234 2.10 34.09 3.85
C VAL A 234 1.74 33.53 2.48
N PRO A 235 1.79 34.32 1.42
CA PRO A 235 1.51 33.86 0.06
C PRO A 235 2.64 32.97 -0.45
N LEU A 236 2.30 31.85 -1.08
CA LEU A 236 3.25 31.06 -1.83
C LEU A 236 3.13 31.44 -3.33
N GLU A 237 4.17 31.98 -3.89
CA GLU A 237 4.23 32.28 -5.31
C GLU A 237 4.26 30.99 -6.13
N ALA A 238 3.51 30.93 -7.22
CA ALA A 238 3.41 29.73 -8.06
C ALA A 238 4.79 29.27 -8.60
N ALA A 239 5.72 30.21 -8.79
CA ALA A 239 7.09 29.94 -9.21
C ALA A 239 7.92 29.16 -8.16
N ARG A 240 7.44 29.07 -6.92
CA ARG A 240 8.09 28.33 -5.83
C ARG A 240 7.60 26.89 -5.70
N VAL A 241 6.71 26.43 -6.56
CA VAL A 241 6.26 25.03 -6.61
C VAL A 241 6.95 24.32 -7.75
N VAL A 242 7.87 23.41 -7.44
CA VAL A 242 8.61 22.61 -8.42
C VAL A 242 8.02 21.21 -8.47
N HIS A 243 7.62 20.78 -9.65
CA HIS A 243 7.07 19.45 -9.91
C HIS A 243 8.13 18.51 -10.47
N GLY A 244 8.15 17.28 -10.00
CA GLY A 244 9.08 16.25 -10.43
C GLY A 244 8.52 14.86 -10.20
N GLU A 245 9.37 13.84 -10.23
CA GLU A 245 9.00 12.49 -9.85
C GLU A 245 8.78 12.40 -8.33
N LEU A 246 7.82 11.57 -7.92
CA LEU A 246 7.58 11.26 -6.51
C LEU A 246 8.56 10.16 -6.08
N SER A 247 9.85 10.52 -6.03
CA SER A 247 10.97 9.65 -5.74
C SER A 247 12.10 10.41 -5.03
N ARG A 248 13.08 9.69 -4.51
CA ARG A 248 14.31 10.29 -3.93
C ARG A 248 15.03 11.16 -4.96
N ASP A 249 15.20 10.65 -6.17
CA ASP A 249 15.93 11.38 -7.22
C ASP A 249 15.12 12.54 -7.76
N GLY A 250 13.78 12.43 -7.82
CA GLY A 250 12.89 13.55 -8.10
C GLY A 250 13.01 14.67 -7.06
N GLY A 251 13.12 14.34 -5.78
CA GLY A 251 13.38 15.32 -4.71
C GLY A 251 14.74 16.02 -4.86
N TYR A 252 15.79 15.27 -5.22
CA TYR A 252 17.12 15.82 -5.51
C TYR A 252 17.09 16.78 -6.71
N ALA A 253 16.44 16.40 -7.79
CA ALA A 253 16.32 17.22 -9.01
C ALA A 253 15.51 18.49 -8.73
N ALA A 254 14.34 18.37 -8.10
CA ALA A 254 13.49 19.52 -7.77
C ALA A 254 14.22 20.52 -6.84
N MET A 255 15.00 20.03 -5.86
CA MET A 255 15.81 20.92 -5.03
C MET A 255 16.93 21.59 -5.84
N SER A 256 17.49 20.91 -6.84
CA SER A 256 18.48 21.52 -7.75
C SER A 256 17.90 22.68 -8.55
N GLU A 257 16.65 22.57 -8.99
CA GLU A 257 15.93 23.66 -9.66
C GLU A 257 15.71 24.87 -8.73
N ILE A 258 15.32 24.62 -7.46
CA ILE A 258 15.17 25.71 -6.47
C ILE A 258 16.49 26.45 -6.29
N LEU A 259 17.61 25.75 -6.18
CA LEU A 259 18.93 26.37 -6.00
C LEU A 259 19.42 27.09 -7.26
N ALA A 260 19.11 26.57 -8.44
CA ALA A 260 19.48 27.17 -9.72
C ALA A 260 18.68 28.44 -10.05
N ALA A 261 17.50 28.61 -9.47
CA ALA A 261 16.67 29.81 -9.67
C ALA A 261 17.27 31.09 -9.03
N GLY A 262 18.29 30.94 -8.18
CA GLY A 262 19.00 32.06 -7.57
C GLY A 262 18.31 32.62 -6.33
N GLU A 263 18.84 33.74 -5.86
CA GLU A 263 18.36 34.43 -4.66
C GLU A 263 17.06 35.24 -4.91
N PRO A 264 16.20 35.40 -3.91
CA PRO A 264 16.40 34.96 -2.54
C PRO A 264 16.00 33.48 -2.33
N LEU A 265 16.82 32.71 -1.63
CA LEU A 265 16.52 31.33 -1.25
C LEU A 265 15.29 31.25 -0.31
N PRO A 266 14.51 30.16 -0.33
CA PRO A 266 13.43 29.96 0.63
C PRO A 266 13.98 29.79 2.06
N ASP A 267 13.22 30.21 3.07
CA ASP A 267 13.55 29.96 4.48
C ASP A 267 13.25 28.50 4.82
N CYS A 268 12.25 27.93 4.16
CA CYS A 268 11.81 26.57 4.41
C CYS A 268 11.29 25.89 3.11
N VAL A 269 11.67 24.65 2.94
CA VAL A 269 11.21 23.80 1.83
C VAL A 269 10.30 22.70 2.38
N PHE A 270 9.13 22.55 1.79
CA PHE A 270 8.24 21.41 2.01
C PHE A 270 8.32 20.44 0.82
N ALA A 271 8.76 19.22 1.07
CA ALA A 271 8.63 18.11 0.12
C ALA A 271 7.35 17.35 0.42
N VAL A 272 6.52 17.11 -0.60
CA VAL A 272 5.21 16.46 -0.43
C VAL A 272 5.28 14.98 0.02
N SER A 273 6.48 14.41 0.08
CA SER A 273 6.76 13.10 0.68
C SER A 273 8.15 13.05 1.28
N ASP A 274 8.34 12.21 2.28
CA ASP A 274 9.63 12.05 2.95
C ASP A 274 10.72 11.50 2.02
N ILE A 275 10.37 10.64 1.07
CA ILE A 275 11.35 10.12 0.11
C ILE A 275 11.92 11.25 -0.77
N MET A 276 11.08 12.24 -1.15
CA MET A 276 11.56 13.45 -1.81
C MET A 276 12.37 14.34 -0.87
N ALA A 277 11.97 14.46 0.42
CA ALA A 277 12.73 15.22 1.41
C ALA A 277 14.14 14.67 1.61
N VAL A 278 14.31 13.34 1.63
CA VAL A 278 15.63 12.68 1.70
C VAL A 278 16.48 13.04 0.49
N GLY A 279 15.90 13.05 -0.72
CA GLY A 279 16.58 13.51 -1.94
C GLY A 279 16.99 14.97 -1.87
N ALA A 280 16.09 15.85 -1.44
CA ALA A 280 16.35 17.27 -1.25
C ALA A 280 17.47 17.52 -0.23
N LEU A 281 17.46 16.81 0.91
CA LEU A 281 18.51 16.88 1.91
C LEU A 281 19.88 16.49 1.34
N ALA A 282 19.92 15.42 0.53
CA ALA A 282 21.15 15.01 -0.14
C ALA A 282 21.68 16.12 -1.10
N ARG A 283 20.79 16.81 -1.81
CA ARG A 283 21.15 17.91 -2.70
C ARG A 283 21.68 19.13 -1.94
N LEU A 284 21.02 19.50 -0.84
CA LEU A 284 21.45 20.61 0.03
C LEU A 284 22.86 20.36 0.57
N ARG A 285 23.12 19.15 1.09
CA ARG A 285 24.45 18.72 1.55
C ARG A 285 25.50 18.80 0.45
N ALA A 286 25.18 18.34 -0.76
CA ALA A 286 26.09 18.39 -1.91
C ALA A 286 26.42 19.84 -2.33
N ALA A 287 25.56 20.81 -1.99
CA ALA A 287 25.78 22.23 -2.21
C ALA A 287 26.47 22.96 -1.04
N GLY A 288 26.75 22.26 0.08
CA GLY A 288 27.30 22.87 1.29
C GLY A 288 26.30 23.76 2.06
N ILE A 289 24.98 23.59 1.81
CA ILE A 289 23.90 24.34 2.45
C ILE A 289 23.49 23.62 3.74
N ASP A 290 23.51 24.34 4.85
CA ASP A 290 23.16 23.80 6.15
C ASP A 290 21.64 23.69 6.37
N VAL A 291 21.22 22.58 6.94
CA VAL A 291 19.83 22.33 7.35
C VAL A 291 19.81 22.15 8.87
N PRO A 292 19.10 23.00 9.60
CA PRO A 292 18.19 24.08 9.19
C PRO A 292 18.82 25.47 9.11
N GLY A 293 20.14 25.64 9.24
CA GLY A 293 20.80 26.93 9.38
C GLY A 293 20.53 27.89 8.22
N ASP A 294 20.68 27.42 6.99
CA ASP A 294 20.45 28.22 5.78
C ASP A 294 19.02 28.00 5.25
N ILE A 295 18.57 26.75 5.17
CA ILE A 295 17.25 26.35 4.66
C ILE A 295 16.67 25.27 5.58
N ALA A 296 15.48 25.50 6.12
CA ALA A 296 14.71 24.47 6.81
C ALA A 296 14.06 23.49 5.80
N LEU A 297 13.89 22.23 6.21
CA LEU A 297 13.31 21.19 5.36
C LEU A 297 12.27 20.36 6.12
N ALA A 298 11.10 20.17 5.51
CA ALA A 298 10.04 19.33 6.02
C ALA A 298 9.54 18.34 4.96
N GLY A 299 9.08 17.17 5.40
CA GLY A 299 8.51 16.12 4.57
C GLY A 299 7.08 15.77 4.95
N PHE A 300 6.63 14.57 4.53
CA PHE A 300 5.33 14.00 4.82
C PHE A 300 5.41 12.48 4.77
N ASP A 301 4.83 11.76 5.71
CA ASP A 301 4.61 10.31 5.90
C ASP A 301 5.21 9.76 7.18
N ASP A 302 6.33 10.27 7.68
CA ASP A 302 7.18 9.77 8.78
C ASP A 302 7.70 8.33 8.52
N ILE A 303 8.30 8.14 7.33
CA ILE A 303 8.87 6.84 6.95
C ILE A 303 10.03 6.43 7.88
N PRO A 304 10.26 5.13 8.14
CA PRO A 304 11.30 4.66 9.06
C PRO A 304 12.70 5.17 8.76
N THR A 305 13.03 5.37 7.49
CA THR A 305 14.32 5.91 7.03
C THR A 305 14.66 7.27 7.64
N LEU A 306 13.66 8.06 8.06
CA LEU A 306 13.91 9.36 8.71
C LEU A 306 14.62 9.27 10.06
N ARG A 307 14.68 8.09 10.66
CA ARG A 307 15.43 7.85 11.91
C ARG A 307 16.95 7.87 11.71
N ASP A 308 17.38 7.61 10.46
CA ASP A 308 18.78 7.43 10.09
C ASP A 308 19.36 8.67 9.37
N VAL A 309 18.53 9.69 9.11
CA VAL A 309 18.98 10.94 8.48
C VAL A 309 19.32 12.02 9.54
N TYR A 310 20.30 12.84 9.22
CA TYR A 310 20.69 13.97 10.06
C TYR A 310 20.67 15.26 9.21
N PRO A 311 20.09 16.38 9.72
CA PRO A 311 19.32 16.42 10.97
C PRO A 311 18.03 15.61 10.85
N PRO A 312 17.42 15.17 11.99
CA PRO A 312 16.11 14.55 11.99
C PRO A 312 15.07 15.43 11.31
N LEU A 313 14.30 14.87 10.35
CA LEU A 313 13.40 15.67 9.53
C LEU A 313 12.03 15.86 10.18
N THR A 314 11.56 17.12 10.20
CA THR A 314 10.17 17.48 10.45
C THR A 314 9.28 16.88 9.36
N THR A 315 8.14 16.32 9.78
CA THR A 315 7.23 15.63 8.85
C THR A 315 5.81 15.60 9.40
N VAL A 316 4.86 15.13 8.59
CA VAL A 316 3.55 14.71 9.05
C VAL A 316 3.55 13.19 9.17
N ARG A 317 3.38 12.68 10.38
CA ARG A 317 3.29 11.25 10.65
C ARG A 317 1.94 10.70 10.22
N LEU A 318 1.93 9.77 9.29
CA LEU A 318 0.84 8.85 9.04
C LEU A 318 1.14 7.51 9.74
N PRO A 319 0.16 6.88 10.39
CA PRO A 319 0.37 5.56 11.01
C PRO A 319 0.36 4.46 9.93
N LEU A 320 1.42 4.39 9.10
CA LEU A 320 1.50 3.61 7.86
C LEU A 320 1.12 2.15 8.06
N LYS A 321 1.71 1.50 9.06
CA LYS A 321 1.40 0.11 9.40
C LYS A 321 -0.08 -0.08 9.76
N ARG A 322 -0.66 0.87 10.48
CA ARG A 322 -2.10 0.84 10.84
C ARG A 322 -3.00 1.01 9.63
N LEU A 323 -2.60 1.81 8.61
CA LEU A 323 -3.34 1.89 7.35
C LEU A 323 -3.49 0.51 6.71
N GLY A 324 -2.39 -0.24 6.62
CA GLY A 324 -2.38 -1.62 6.14
C GLY A 324 -3.25 -2.55 6.97
N GLN A 325 -3.14 -2.48 8.31
CA GLN A 325 -3.97 -3.29 9.21
C GLN A 325 -5.47 -3.01 9.03
N ILE A 326 -5.87 -1.74 8.90
CA ILE A 326 -7.27 -1.38 8.68
C ILE A 326 -7.76 -1.95 7.35
N ALA A 327 -7.02 -1.76 6.26
CA ALA A 327 -7.39 -2.27 4.94
C ALA A 327 -7.52 -3.80 4.94
N ALA A 328 -6.59 -4.51 5.58
CA ALA A 328 -6.66 -5.97 5.72
C ALA A 328 -7.93 -6.40 6.47
N ARG A 329 -8.25 -5.77 7.61
CA ARG A 329 -9.47 -6.07 8.37
C ARG A 329 -10.73 -5.80 7.55
N LEU A 330 -10.77 -4.72 6.75
CA LEU A 330 -11.90 -4.40 5.89
C LEU A 330 -12.17 -5.51 4.87
N VAL A 331 -11.14 -6.05 4.23
CA VAL A 331 -11.32 -7.09 3.20
C VAL A 331 -11.40 -8.53 3.75
N LEU A 332 -10.86 -8.78 4.94
CA LEU A 332 -10.90 -10.11 5.57
C LEU A 332 -12.12 -10.31 6.49
N SER A 333 -12.79 -9.23 6.90
CA SER A 333 -14.01 -9.27 7.70
C SER A 333 -15.08 -10.16 7.06
N HIS A 334 -15.83 -10.89 7.90
CA HIS A 334 -17.00 -11.66 7.46
C HIS A 334 -18.21 -10.77 7.17
N ASP A 335 -18.23 -9.54 7.69
CA ASP A 335 -19.31 -8.59 7.46
C ASP A 335 -19.23 -8.01 6.06
N ALA A 336 -20.33 -8.11 5.31
CA ALA A 336 -20.48 -7.48 4.01
C ALA A 336 -21.46 -6.30 4.16
N PRO A 337 -20.96 -5.07 4.39
CA PRO A 337 -21.84 -3.92 4.51
C PRO A 337 -22.54 -3.63 3.18
N ALA A 338 -23.75 -3.08 3.25
CA ALA A 338 -24.55 -2.72 2.07
C ALA A 338 -23.92 -1.57 1.25
N ARG A 339 -23.00 -0.81 1.85
CA ARG A 339 -22.27 0.29 1.20
C ARG A 339 -20.78 0.22 1.59
N PRO A 340 -19.88 0.66 0.70
CA PRO A 340 -18.47 0.81 1.03
C PRO A 340 -18.26 1.67 2.28
N ARG A 341 -17.31 1.27 3.11
CA ARG A 341 -16.88 2.00 4.31
C ARG A 341 -15.77 2.95 3.97
N VAL A 342 -15.80 4.17 4.51
CA VAL A 342 -14.68 5.12 4.44
C VAL A 342 -14.15 5.33 5.84
N VAL A 343 -12.87 5.01 6.05
CA VAL A 343 -12.19 5.14 7.35
C VAL A 343 -11.14 6.24 7.24
N PRO A 344 -11.45 7.46 7.71
CA PRO A 344 -10.48 8.54 7.73
C PRO A 344 -9.37 8.26 8.75
N VAL A 345 -8.13 8.57 8.38
CA VAL A 345 -6.96 8.41 9.24
C VAL A 345 -6.18 9.73 9.26
N PRO A 346 -6.20 10.45 10.40
CA PRO A 346 -5.51 11.73 10.52
C PRO A 346 -3.99 11.53 10.54
N GLY A 347 -3.27 12.57 10.06
CA GLY A 347 -1.84 12.74 10.25
C GLY A 347 -1.54 13.62 11.46
N GLU A 348 -0.34 13.47 12.03
CA GLU A 348 0.19 14.24 13.16
C GLU A 348 1.46 14.99 12.73
N VAL A 349 1.54 16.31 12.99
CA VAL A 349 2.76 17.08 12.74
C VAL A 349 3.83 16.71 13.77
N VAL A 350 5.00 16.29 13.30
CA VAL A 350 6.15 15.94 14.11
C VAL A 350 7.28 16.92 13.81
N LEU A 351 7.44 17.92 14.65
CA LEU A 351 8.55 18.89 14.56
C LEU A 351 9.85 18.24 15.03
N ARG A 352 10.92 18.43 14.25
CA ARG A 352 12.27 17.92 14.51
C ARG A 352 13.32 18.98 14.18
N ASP A 353 14.59 18.63 14.28
CA ASP A 353 15.71 19.56 14.17
C ASP A 353 15.88 20.20 12.79
N SER A 354 15.30 19.64 11.74
CA SER A 354 15.36 20.22 10.38
C SER A 354 14.54 21.51 10.20
N THR A 355 13.74 21.88 11.22
CA THR A 355 12.95 23.12 11.24
C THR A 355 13.02 23.76 12.61
N ARG A 356 14.01 24.62 12.85
CA ARG A 356 14.14 25.41 14.08
C ARG A 356 13.39 26.74 13.97
N PRO A 357 13.08 27.39 15.11
CA PRO A 357 12.57 28.75 15.08
C PRO A 357 13.46 29.66 14.22
N HIS A 358 12.85 30.35 13.27
CA HIS A 358 13.53 31.29 12.40
C HIS A 358 13.41 32.69 13.02
N PRO A 359 14.52 33.39 13.36
CA PRO A 359 14.44 34.69 13.95
C PRO A 359 13.75 35.66 12.97
N PRO A 360 12.89 36.56 13.47
CA PRO A 360 12.32 37.61 12.63
C PRO A 360 13.46 38.47 12.05
N ARG A 361 13.48 38.62 10.72
CA ARG A 361 14.38 39.55 10.03
C ARG A 361 13.85 40.97 10.11
#